data_fc8eec7ef4de6014c6c4b0ccf4b388a6
#
_entry.id   fc8eec7ef4de6014c6c4b0ccf4b388a6
#
_cell.length_a   1.000
_cell.length_b   1.000
_cell.length_c   1.000
_cell.angle_alpha   90.00
_cell.angle_beta   90.00
_cell.angle_gamma   90.00
#
_symmetry.space_group_name_H-M   'P 1'
#
loop_
_entity.id
_entity.type
_entity.pdbx_description
1 polymer ?
#
loop_
_entity_poly.entity_id
_entity_poly.type
_entity_poly.pdbx_seq_one_letter_code
_entity_poly.pdbx_strand_id
1 'polypeptide(L)'
;MAKVDIKLPEDFQLKLSRLGSDFDPVAEKVLEAGGKVVLDKVRASLSSVVGKGTKYESRSTGELESALGLSPAKLDRSGNHNIKVGFSEPRSDGGSNAKLANIIEYGKHGQPAKTFLKPAKSASRKEAVAAMQQAFEEEIKKL
;
A
#
# COMPACT_ATOMS: atom_id res chain seq x y z
N MET A 1 -6.32 6.89 -8.85
CA MET A 1 -5.87 5.51 -9.02
C MET A 1 -5.91 4.76 -7.70
N ALA A 2 -6.27 3.49 -7.75
CA ALA A 2 -6.46 2.66 -6.57
C ALA A 2 -5.13 2.16 -6.00
N LYS A 3 -4.38 3.04 -5.39
CA LYS A 3 -3.10 2.72 -4.76
C LYS A 3 -2.86 3.60 -3.56
N VAL A 4 -1.97 3.17 -2.68
CA VAL A 4 -1.49 3.96 -1.57
C VAL A 4 0.00 4.19 -1.78
N ASP A 5 0.40 5.45 -1.89
CA ASP A 5 1.80 5.87 -1.93
C ASP A 5 2.27 6.12 -0.51
N ILE A 6 3.36 5.48 -0.15
CA ILE A 6 3.94 5.58 1.18
C ILE A 6 5.31 6.23 1.05
N LYS A 7 5.49 7.37 1.70
CA LYS A 7 6.74 8.12 1.71
C LYS A 7 7.33 8.14 3.11
N LEU A 8 8.63 8.33 3.19
CA LEU A 8 9.30 8.49 4.46
C LEU A 8 8.85 9.79 5.13
N PRO A 9 8.45 9.78 6.41
CA PRO A 9 8.21 11.00 7.16
C PRO A 9 9.44 11.91 7.16
N GLU A 10 9.25 13.22 7.22
CA GLU A 10 10.35 14.19 7.20
C GLU A 10 11.39 13.95 8.30
N ASP A 11 10.95 13.58 9.49
CA ASP A 11 11.83 13.27 10.60
C ASP A 11 12.82 12.16 10.26
N PHE A 12 12.33 11.11 9.57
CA PHE A 12 13.17 10.02 9.11
C PHE A 12 14.14 10.46 8.02
N GLN A 13 13.69 11.31 7.10
CA GLN A 13 14.54 11.83 6.04
C GLN A 13 15.74 12.58 6.60
N LEU A 14 15.53 13.41 7.62
CA LEU A 14 16.61 14.13 8.27
C LEU A 14 17.60 13.20 8.96
N LYS A 15 17.10 12.19 9.68
CA LYS A 15 17.94 11.20 10.36
C LYS A 15 18.71 10.36 9.36
N LEU A 16 18.06 9.94 8.30
CA LEU A 16 18.65 9.10 7.25
C LEU A 16 19.72 9.85 6.45
N SER A 17 19.54 11.16 6.23
CA SER A 17 20.50 11.96 5.48
C SER A 17 21.89 11.98 6.11
N ARG A 18 21.99 11.68 7.40
CA ARG A 18 23.25 11.61 8.14
C ARG A 18 24.01 10.30 7.93
N LEU A 19 23.39 9.33 7.29
CA LEU A 19 23.97 7.98 7.11
C LEU A 19 24.90 7.87 5.89
N GLY A 20 24.87 8.86 5.00
CA GLY A 20 25.70 8.83 3.79
C GLY A 20 25.39 7.64 2.89
N SER A 21 26.37 6.75 2.67
CA SER A 21 26.19 5.59 1.77
C SER A 21 25.20 4.54 2.30
N ASP A 22 24.89 4.58 3.59
CA ASP A 22 23.93 3.64 4.18
C ASP A 22 22.49 4.12 4.06
N PHE A 23 22.27 5.32 3.50
CA PHE A 23 20.93 5.93 3.38
C PHE A 23 19.94 5.05 2.62
N ASP A 24 20.31 4.64 1.40
CA ASP A 24 19.38 3.91 0.53
C ASP A 24 18.94 2.56 1.10
N PRO A 25 19.86 1.69 1.55
CA PRO A 25 19.44 0.41 2.12
C PRO A 25 18.56 0.55 3.36
N VAL A 26 18.87 1.49 4.24
CA VAL A 26 18.07 1.73 5.45
C VAL A 26 16.71 2.30 5.08
N ALA A 27 16.65 3.25 4.16
CA ALA A 27 15.38 3.83 3.68
C ALA A 27 14.45 2.76 3.11
N GLU A 28 14.99 1.84 2.31
CA GLU A 28 14.22 0.73 1.74
C GLU A 28 13.62 -0.16 2.83
N LYS A 29 14.41 -0.52 3.83
CA LYS A 29 13.96 -1.37 4.93
C LYS A 29 12.88 -0.70 5.78
N VAL A 30 13.04 0.59 6.06
CA VAL A 30 12.05 1.38 6.80
C VAL A 30 10.72 1.42 6.03
N LEU A 31 10.79 1.71 4.72
CA LEU A 31 9.60 1.74 3.87
C LEU A 31 8.90 0.39 3.79
N GLU A 32 9.67 -0.69 3.64
CA GLU A 32 9.10 -2.05 3.61
C GLU A 32 8.33 -2.37 4.89
N ALA A 33 8.88 -2.01 6.04
CA ALA A 33 8.22 -2.24 7.33
C ALA A 33 6.89 -1.50 7.41
N GLY A 34 6.87 -0.22 7.05
CA GLY A 34 5.63 0.57 7.03
C GLY A 34 4.66 0.07 5.97
N GLY A 35 5.17 -0.29 4.79
CA GLY A 35 4.38 -0.80 3.68
C GLY A 35 3.65 -2.08 4.01
N LYS A 36 4.28 -2.99 4.73
CA LYS A 36 3.64 -4.25 5.16
C LYS A 36 2.44 -4.00 6.07
N VAL A 37 2.54 -3.05 6.98
CA VAL A 37 1.43 -2.69 7.86
C VAL A 37 0.25 -2.16 7.03
N VAL A 38 0.52 -1.25 6.10
CA VAL A 38 -0.52 -0.69 5.21
C VAL A 38 -1.13 -1.79 4.34
N LEU A 39 -0.29 -2.66 3.76
CA LEU A 39 -0.74 -3.77 2.92
C LEU A 39 -1.72 -4.68 3.67
N ASP A 40 -1.39 -5.06 4.90
CA ASP A 40 -2.24 -5.94 5.71
C ASP A 40 -3.60 -5.28 6.00
N LYS A 41 -3.60 -3.97 6.30
CA LYS A 41 -4.85 -3.23 6.54
C LYS A 41 -5.69 -3.10 5.26
N VAL A 42 -5.05 -2.82 4.13
CA VAL A 42 -5.74 -2.75 2.82
C VAL A 42 -6.33 -4.12 2.48
N ARG A 43 -5.57 -5.19 2.67
CA ARG A 43 -6.04 -6.56 2.39
C ARG A 43 -7.27 -6.89 3.24
N ALA A 44 -7.23 -6.63 4.53
CA ALA A 44 -8.36 -6.88 5.43
C ALA A 44 -9.57 -6.04 5.03
N SER A 45 -9.36 -4.77 4.69
CA SER A 45 -10.41 -3.87 4.27
C SER A 45 -11.05 -4.30 2.94
N LEU A 46 -10.24 -4.71 1.97
CA LEU A 46 -10.72 -5.21 0.68
C LEU A 46 -11.56 -6.47 0.87
N SER A 47 -11.09 -7.43 1.67
CA SER A 47 -11.83 -8.67 1.97
C SER A 47 -13.18 -8.39 2.59
N SER A 48 -13.31 -7.32 3.37
CA SER A 48 -14.57 -6.96 4.02
C SER A 48 -15.62 -6.42 3.04
N VAL A 49 -15.22 -5.92 1.87
CA VAL A 49 -16.14 -5.29 0.90
C VAL A 49 -16.36 -6.12 -0.37
N VAL A 50 -15.41 -6.95 -0.76
CA VAL A 50 -15.52 -7.76 -1.98
C VAL A 50 -16.65 -8.79 -1.85
N GLY A 51 -17.56 -8.77 -2.83
CA GLY A 51 -18.70 -9.68 -2.86
C GLY A 51 -19.80 -9.39 -1.85
N LYS A 52 -19.72 -8.29 -1.12
CA LYS A 52 -20.71 -7.90 -0.12
C LYS A 52 -21.68 -6.87 -0.68
N GLY A 53 -22.94 -6.93 -0.25
CA GLY A 53 -23.95 -5.96 -0.64
C GLY A 53 -24.24 -5.89 -2.13
N THR A 54 -24.04 -6.98 -2.85
CA THR A 54 -24.28 -7.05 -4.28
C THR A 54 -25.74 -7.39 -4.57
N LYS A 55 -26.30 -6.84 -5.65
CA LYS A 55 -27.65 -7.13 -6.10
C LYS A 55 -27.80 -8.58 -6.59
N TYR A 56 -26.74 -9.11 -7.19
CA TYR A 56 -26.67 -10.47 -7.70
C TYR A 56 -25.59 -11.26 -6.98
N GLU A 57 -25.57 -12.57 -7.19
CA GLU A 57 -24.52 -13.42 -6.64
C GLU A 57 -23.15 -12.90 -7.05
N SER A 58 -22.21 -12.89 -6.11
CA SER A 58 -20.86 -12.41 -6.35
C SER A 58 -20.13 -13.30 -7.35
N ARG A 59 -19.43 -12.67 -8.29
CA ARG A 59 -18.54 -13.35 -9.25
C ARG A 59 -17.09 -13.29 -8.82
N SER A 60 -16.83 -12.95 -7.57
CA SER A 60 -15.46 -12.86 -7.05
C SER A 60 -14.76 -14.21 -7.12
N THR A 61 -13.58 -14.24 -7.73
CA THR A 61 -12.72 -15.41 -7.80
C THR A 61 -11.55 -15.35 -6.84
N GLY A 62 -11.41 -14.24 -6.10
CA GLY A 62 -10.25 -13.97 -5.25
C GLY A 62 -9.04 -13.41 -6.01
N GLU A 63 -9.16 -13.25 -7.32
CA GLU A 63 -8.05 -12.78 -8.16
C GLU A 63 -7.61 -11.35 -7.81
N LEU A 64 -8.59 -10.46 -7.53
CA LEU A 64 -8.27 -9.08 -7.15
C LEU A 64 -7.50 -9.05 -5.83
N GLU A 65 -7.93 -9.82 -4.84
CA GLU A 65 -7.25 -9.91 -3.55
C GLU A 65 -5.84 -10.49 -3.71
N SER A 66 -5.68 -11.49 -4.57
CA SER A 66 -4.38 -12.09 -4.86
C SER A 66 -3.42 -11.15 -5.60
N ALA A 67 -3.98 -10.21 -6.37
CA ALA A 67 -3.20 -9.23 -7.11
C ALA A 67 -2.69 -8.09 -6.22
N LEU A 68 -3.26 -7.93 -5.03
CA LEU A 68 -2.85 -6.91 -4.08
C LEU A 68 -1.44 -7.21 -3.55
N GLY A 69 -0.57 -6.22 -3.57
CA GLY A 69 0.79 -6.41 -3.12
C GLY A 69 1.53 -5.11 -2.87
N LEU A 70 2.79 -5.26 -2.49
CA LEU A 70 3.70 -4.17 -2.18
C LEU A 70 4.75 -4.08 -3.30
N SER A 71 4.94 -2.88 -3.86
CA SER A 71 5.96 -2.65 -4.86
C SER A 71 7.35 -2.61 -4.21
N PRO A 72 8.43 -2.78 -4.99
CA PRO A 72 9.76 -2.46 -4.49
C PRO A 72 9.87 -0.97 -4.15
N ALA A 73 10.69 -0.64 -3.17
CA ALA A 73 10.99 0.75 -2.84
C ALA A 73 11.76 1.39 -4.01
N LYS A 74 11.36 2.58 -4.40
CA LYS A 74 11.96 3.32 -5.53
C LYS A 74 12.09 4.80 -5.20
N LEU A 75 12.95 5.47 -5.95
CA LEU A 75 13.03 6.92 -5.94
C LEU A 75 11.96 7.49 -6.89
N ASP A 76 11.25 8.53 -6.45
CA ASP A 76 10.33 9.25 -7.31
C ASP A 76 11.08 10.31 -8.13
N ARG A 77 10.34 11.10 -8.92
CA ARG A 77 10.93 12.17 -9.75
C ARG A 77 11.62 13.27 -8.94
N SER A 78 11.19 13.44 -7.70
CA SER A 78 11.75 14.44 -6.78
C SER A 78 12.94 13.91 -5.98
N GLY A 79 13.34 12.66 -6.20
CA GLY A 79 14.43 12.02 -5.49
C GLY A 79 14.06 11.47 -4.12
N ASN A 80 12.78 11.38 -3.81
CA ASN A 80 12.30 10.82 -2.53
C ASN A 80 12.04 9.33 -2.68
N HIS A 81 12.40 8.58 -1.65
CA HIS A 81 12.09 7.16 -1.59
C HIS A 81 10.59 6.96 -1.35
N ASN A 82 9.99 6.03 -2.08
CA ASN A 82 8.60 5.65 -1.86
C ASN A 82 8.39 4.16 -2.11
N ILE A 83 7.28 3.65 -1.59
CA ILE A 83 6.81 2.29 -1.80
C ILE A 83 5.30 2.37 -2.02
N LYS A 84 4.74 1.44 -2.79
CA LYS A 84 3.32 1.49 -3.14
C LYS A 84 2.63 0.19 -2.77
N VAL A 85 1.42 0.31 -2.25
CA VAL A 85 0.47 -0.79 -2.13
C VAL A 85 -0.50 -0.65 -3.30
N GLY A 86 -0.60 -1.68 -4.10
CA GLY A 86 -1.43 -1.65 -5.31
C GLY A 86 -1.68 -3.04 -5.86
N PHE A 87 -2.11 -3.09 -7.11
CA PHE A 87 -2.56 -4.33 -7.75
C PHE A 87 -1.70 -4.67 -8.95
N SER A 88 -1.31 -5.94 -9.05
CA SER A 88 -0.57 -6.45 -10.22
C SER A 88 -1.49 -6.64 -11.42
N GLU A 89 -0.93 -6.52 -12.60
CA GLU A 89 -1.62 -6.63 -13.89
C GLU A 89 -0.94 -7.71 -14.75
N PRO A 90 -1.64 -8.26 -15.74
CA PRO A 90 -3.07 -8.12 -16.05
C PRO A 90 -3.93 -9.12 -15.30
N ARG A 91 -5.26 -8.99 -15.42
CA ARG A 91 -6.20 -10.02 -14.98
C ARG A 91 -6.25 -11.16 -15.99
N SER A 92 -6.56 -12.36 -15.51
CA SER A 92 -6.71 -13.55 -16.37
C SER A 92 -7.83 -13.41 -17.41
N ASP A 93 -8.84 -12.58 -17.14
CA ASP A 93 -9.98 -12.33 -18.04
C ASP A 93 -9.71 -11.24 -19.08
N GLY A 94 -8.49 -10.72 -19.14
CA GLY A 94 -8.11 -9.63 -20.04
C GLY A 94 -8.45 -8.24 -19.52
N GLY A 95 -9.04 -8.12 -18.32
CA GLY A 95 -9.34 -6.85 -17.69
C GLY A 95 -8.17 -6.29 -16.90
N SER A 96 -8.44 -5.26 -16.09
CA SER A 96 -7.46 -4.57 -15.26
C SER A 96 -7.85 -4.65 -13.79
N ASN A 97 -6.94 -5.14 -12.95
CA ASN A 97 -7.12 -5.15 -11.49
C ASN A 97 -7.19 -3.74 -10.91
N ALA A 98 -6.35 -2.83 -11.38
CA ALA A 98 -6.36 -1.44 -10.92
C ALA A 98 -7.68 -0.75 -11.26
N LYS A 99 -8.21 -0.99 -12.46
CA LYS A 99 -9.49 -0.43 -12.89
C LYS A 99 -10.64 -0.97 -12.06
N LEU A 100 -10.65 -2.28 -11.79
CA LEU A 100 -11.67 -2.89 -10.94
C LEU A 100 -11.61 -2.33 -9.52
N ALA A 101 -10.41 -2.19 -8.96
CA ALA A 101 -10.21 -1.61 -7.64
C ALA A 101 -10.72 -0.17 -7.57
N ASN A 102 -10.49 0.63 -8.61
CA ASN A 102 -11.03 1.99 -8.70
C ASN A 102 -12.56 1.99 -8.69
N ILE A 103 -13.19 1.06 -9.40
CA ILE A 103 -14.65 0.95 -9.43
C ILE A 103 -15.19 0.63 -8.04
N ILE A 104 -14.53 -0.26 -7.30
CA ILE A 104 -14.94 -0.61 -5.94
C ILE A 104 -14.78 0.60 -5.00
N GLU A 105 -13.63 1.26 -5.05
CA GLU A 105 -13.32 2.38 -4.15
C GLU A 105 -14.21 3.60 -4.39
N TYR A 106 -14.41 3.97 -5.67
CA TYR A 106 -15.10 5.21 -6.04
C TYR A 106 -16.50 5.02 -6.60
N GLY A 107 -16.87 3.79 -6.94
CA GLY A 107 -18.16 3.49 -7.56
C GLY A 107 -18.20 3.82 -9.04
N LYS A 108 -19.32 3.53 -9.66
CA LYS A 108 -19.64 3.87 -11.05
C LYS A 108 -21.15 4.02 -11.20
N HIS A 109 -21.61 4.41 -12.38
CA HIS A 109 -23.05 4.50 -12.65
C HIS A 109 -23.74 3.16 -12.36
N GLY A 110 -24.74 3.19 -11.50
CA GLY A 110 -25.48 1.98 -11.09
C GLY A 110 -24.80 1.15 -10.00
N GLN A 111 -23.60 1.53 -9.56
CA GLN A 111 -22.88 0.81 -8.50
C GLN A 111 -22.29 1.80 -7.50
N PRO A 112 -22.81 1.82 -6.25
CA PRO A 112 -22.28 2.74 -5.25
C PRO A 112 -20.85 2.35 -4.83
N ALA A 113 -20.11 3.34 -4.36
CA ALA A 113 -18.76 3.15 -3.85
C ALA A 113 -18.76 2.26 -2.60
N LYS A 114 -17.77 1.38 -2.50
CA LYS A 114 -17.48 0.59 -1.30
C LYS A 114 -16.02 0.87 -0.94
N THR A 115 -15.78 1.94 -0.21
CA THR A 115 -14.41 2.38 0.11
C THR A 115 -13.66 1.33 0.92
N PHE A 116 -12.44 1.03 0.52
CA PHE A 116 -11.56 0.12 1.25
C PHE A 116 -10.16 0.68 1.43
N LEU A 117 -9.65 1.46 0.45
CA LEU A 117 -8.32 2.08 0.55
C LEU A 117 -8.30 3.23 1.53
N LYS A 118 -9.25 4.14 1.43
CA LYS A 118 -9.28 5.34 2.28
C LYS A 118 -9.37 5.00 3.77
N PRO A 119 -10.30 4.13 4.22
CA PRO A 119 -10.33 3.76 5.64
C PRO A 119 -9.10 2.99 6.08
N ALA A 120 -8.55 2.11 5.24
CA ALA A 120 -7.34 1.36 5.56
C ALA A 120 -6.13 2.28 5.69
N LYS A 121 -5.99 3.26 4.81
CA LYS A 121 -4.92 4.26 4.86
C LYS A 121 -4.97 5.05 6.18
N SER A 122 -6.15 5.50 6.58
CA SER A 122 -6.33 6.24 7.83
C SER A 122 -6.05 5.38 9.05
N ALA A 123 -6.57 4.14 9.06
CA ALA A 123 -6.43 3.23 10.20
C ALA A 123 -4.99 2.73 10.40
N SER A 124 -4.23 2.58 9.30
CA SER A 124 -2.88 2.02 9.35
C SER A 124 -1.78 3.04 9.63
N ARG A 125 -2.06 4.33 9.48
CA ARG A 125 -1.04 5.39 9.53
C ARG A 125 -0.17 5.35 10.79
N LYS A 126 -0.79 5.28 11.94
CA LYS A 126 -0.08 5.27 13.23
C LYS A 126 0.78 4.03 13.41
N GLU A 127 0.24 2.86 13.09
CA GLU A 127 0.97 1.60 13.17
C GLU A 127 2.11 1.53 12.16
N ALA A 128 1.89 2.06 10.96
CA ALA A 128 2.91 2.10 9.92
C ALA A 128 4.11 2.95 10.35
N VAL A 129 3.85 4.12 10.92
CA VAL A 129 4.92 5.00 11.43
C VAL A 129 5.67 4.32 12.57
N ALA A 130 4.97 3.64 13.49
CA ALA A 130 5.60 2.89 14.56
C ALA A 130 6.50 1.76 14.04
N ALA A 131 6.05 1.04 13.01
CA ALA A 131 6.83 -0.01 12.37
C ALA A 131 8.08 0.55 11.69
N MET A 132 7.96 1.71 11.06
CA MET A 132 9.09 2.42 10.44
C MET A 132 10.11 2.82 11.49
N GLN A 133 9.66 3.34 12.62
CA GLN A 133 10.53 3.74 13.72
C GLN A 133 11.33 2.56 14.26
N GLN A 134 10.66 1.44 14.49
CA GLN A 134 11.30 0.22 14.96
C GLN A 134 12.34 -0.29 13.95
N ALA A 135 11.98 -0.35 12.67
CA ALA A 135 12.88 -0.80 11.62
C ALA A 135 14.11 0.11 11.52
N PHE A 136 13.91 1.41 11.63
CA PHE A 136 15.01 2.38 11.62
C PHE A 136 15.98 2.13 12.77
N GLU A 137 15.47 1.95 13.98
CA GLU A 137 16.29 1.69 15.15
C GLU A 137 17.10 0.39 15.02
N GLU A 138 16.46 -0.67 14.50
CA GLU A 138 17.13 -1.96 14.27
C GLU A 138 18.24 -1.86 13.23
N GLU A 139 18.00 -1.14 12.13
CA GLU A 139 19.01 -0.96 11.09
C GLU A 139 20.19 -0.10 11.57
N ILE A 140 19.93 0.93 12.36
CA ILE A 140 20.98 1.78 12.92
C ILE A 140 21.90 0.97 13.83
N LYS A 141 21.37 0.03 14.60
CA LYS A 141 22.17 -0.83 15.50
C LYS A 141 23.12 -1.75 14.75
N LYS A 142 22.85 -2.03 13.48
CA LYS A 142 23.69 -2.88 12.63
C LYS A 142 24.87 -2.12 12.00
N LEU A 143 24.86 -0.80 12.07
CA LEU A 143 25.90 0.07 11.51
C LEU A 143 27.05 0.34 12.54
#